data_1302595362c1f34faf1aea19ca935aae
#
_entry.id   1302595362c1f34faf1aea19ca935aae
#
_cell.length_a   1.000
_cell.length_b   1.000
_cell.length_c   1.000
_cell.angle_alpha   90.00
_cell.angle_beta   90.00
_cell.angle_gamma   90.00
#
_symmetry.space_group_name_H-M   'P 1'
#
loop_
_entity.id
_entity.type
_entity.pdbx_description
1 polymer ?
#
loop_
_entity_poly.entity_id
_entity_poly.type
_entity_poly.pdbx_seq_one_letter_code
_entity_poly.pdbx_strand_id
1 'polypeptide(L)'
;PARGPIVAAYGQETAKGVSAKGISIKTRSEAQVVSPFDGTVIFAGPFRGYGNIIIIEHGEHYMSLLAGLNSIDCEVGQMLLAGEPIGQMPKSAEAKLYVELREDSRPIDPEAWFAK
;
A
#
# COMPACT_ATOMS: atom_id res chain seq x y z
N PRO A 1 -2.25 -5.78 -4.27
CA PRO A 1 -2.83 -5.21 -3.03
C PRO A 1 -4.33 -4.93 -3.14
N ALA A 2 -4.79 -4.34 -4.24
CA ALA A 2 -6.20 -4.15 -4.51
C ALA A 2 -6.40 -4.02 -6.01
N ARG A 3 -7.62 -4.27 -6.48
CA ARG A 3 -7.93 -4.14 -7.90
C ARG A 3 -8.33 -2.72 -8.24
N GLY A 4 -7.87 -2.25 -9.39
CA GLY A 4 -8.25 -0.97 -9.94
C GLY A 4 -7.15 -0.38 -10.80
N PRO A 5 -7.48 0.67 -11.57
CA PRO A 5 -6.47 1.34 -12.40
C PRO A 5 -5.51 2.16 -11.53
N ILE A 6 -4.27 2.24 -11.98
CA ILE A 6 -3.28 3.11 -11.37
C ILE A 6 -3.55 4.54 -11.84
N VAL A 7 -3.81 5.44 -10.88
CA VAL A 7 -4.14 6.85 -11.17
C VAL A 7 -2.97 7.80 -10.91
N ALA A 8 -1.94 7.32 -10.20
CA ALA A 8 -0.69 8.05 -10.03
C ALA A 8 0.44 7.02 -9.97
N ALA A 9 1.38 7.10 -10.88
CA ALA A 9 2.47 6.14 -10.99
C ALA A 9 3.72 6.63 -10.25
N TYR A 10 4.59 5.67 -9.92
CA TYR A 10 5.88 5.97 -9.30
C TYR A 10 6.70 6.91 -10.21
N GLY A 11 7.28 7.93 -9.61
CA GLY A 11 8.07 8.92 -10.33
C GLY A 11 7.25 10.01 -10.98
N GLN A 12 5.94 9.87 -11.06
CA GLN A 12 5.06 10.88 -11.63
C GLN A 12 5.02 12.11 -10.72
N GLU A 13 5.11 13.30 -11.31
CA GLU A 13 5.03 14.53 -10.55
C GLU A 13 3.59 14.76 -10.09
N THR A 14 3.37 14.77 -8.79
CA THR A 14 2.03 14.90 -8.19
C THR A 14 1.76 16.25 -7.58
N ALA A 15 2.80 17.03 -7.32
CA ALA A 15 2.73 18.36 -6.78
C ALA A 15 3.96 19.11 -7.26
N LYS A 16 4.08 20.41 -6.94
CA LYS A 16 5.16 21.26 -7.43
C LYS A 16 6.55 20.64 -7.23
N GLY A 17 7.07 20.02 -8.28
CA GLY A 17 8.42 19.45 -8.28
C GLY A 17 8.59 18.19 -7.44
N VAL A 18 7.51 17.60 -6.91
CA VAL A 18 7.59 16.41 -6.08
C VAL A 18 7.17 15.18 -6.89
N SER A 19 8.08 14.22 -7.03
CA SER A 19 7.79 12.94 -7.70
C SER A 19 7.11 11.99 -6.73
N ALA A 20 6.17 11.21 -7.25
CA ALA A 20 5.49 10.17 -6.46
C ALA A 20 6.49 9.07 -6.09
N LYS A 21 6.53 8.71 -4.81
CA LYS A 21 7.41 7.66 -4.27
C LYS A 21 6.75 6.28 -4.29
N GLY A 22 5.54 6.21 -4.78
CA GLY A 22 4.77 4.99 -4.88
C GLY A 22 3.72 5.12 -5.97
N ILE A 23 2.74 4.25 -5.95
CA ILE A 23 1.62 4.27 -6.90
C ILE A 23 0.31 4.47 -6.15
N SER A 24 -0.67 5.07 -6.84
CA SER A 24 -2.03 5.17 -6.31
C SER A 24 -2.96 4.36 -7.19
N ILE A 25 -3.72 3.48 -6.58
CA ILE A 25 -4.68 2.61 -7.26
C ILE A 25 -6.09 3.09 -6.93
N LYS A 26 -6.87 3.42 -7.95
CA LYS A 26 -8.28 3.74 -7.73
C LYS A 26 -9.01 2.43 -7.50
N THR A 27 -9.62 2.28 -6.32
CA THR A 27 -10.30 1.06 -5.94
C THR A 27 -11.81 1.25 -5.98
N ARG A 28 -12.54 0.15 -5.88
CA ARG A 28 -13.98 0.20 -5.62
C ARG A 28 -14.22 0.70 -4.20
N SER A 29 -15.41 1.27 -3.97
CA SER A 29 -15.89 1.56 -2.63
C SER A 29 -15.85 0.27 -1.80
N GLU A 30 -15.29 0.35 -0.60
CA GLU A 30 -15.17 -0.78 0.34
C GLU A 30 -14.34 -1.97 -0.20
N ALA A 31 -13.46 -1.74 -1.17
CA ALA A 31 -12.62 -2.80 -1.73
C ALA A 31 -11.75 -3.45 -0.66
N GLN A 32 -11.60 -4.77 -0.74
CA GLN A 32 -10.70 -5.50 0.15
C GLN A 32 -9.26 -5.26 -0.27
N VAL A 33 -8.41 -4.99 0.71
CA VAL A 33 -6.96 -4.83 0.50
C VAL A 33 -6.27 -6.09 0.98
N VAL A 34 -5.35 -6.59 0.17
CA VAL A 34 -4.60 -7.82 0.48
C VAL A 34 -3.11 -7.55 0.53
N SER A 35 -2.38 -8.39 1.26
CA SER A 35 -0.93 -8.29 1.32
C SER A 35 -0.33 -8.58 -0.06
N PRO A 36 0.56 -7.71 -0.57
CA PRO A 36 1.16 -7.93 -1.88
C PRO A 36 2.12 -9.12 -1.93
N PHE A 37 2.80 -9.40 -0.82
CA PHE A 37 3.78 -10.48 -0.69
C PHE A 37 3.74 -11.06 0.70
N ASP A 38 4.37 -12.21 0.91
CA ASP A 38 4.56 -12.76 2.24
C ASP A 38 5.38 -11.77 3.09
N GLY A 39 5.07 -11.67 4.36
CA GLY A 39 5.81 -10.77 5.24
C GLY A 39 5.25 -10.69 6.64
N THR A 40 5.78 -9.77 7.42
CA THR A 40 5.39 -9.54 8.81
C THR A 40 4.95 -8.08 8.96
N VAL A 41 3.82 -7.87 9.61
CA VAL A 41 3.32 -6.52 9.89
C VAL A 41 4.20 -5.86 10.92
N ILE A 42 4.79 -4.71 10.58
CA ILE A 42 5.62 -3.96 11.52
C ILE A 42 4.96 -2.66 11.99
N PHE A 43 3.90 -2.21 11.29
CA PHE A 43 3.08 -1.09 11.73
C PHE A 43 1.68 -1.23 11.16
N ALA A 44 0.67 -0.90 11.96
CA ALA A 44 -0.73 -0.90 11.51
C ALA A 44 -1.50 0.12 12.35
N GLY A 45 -2.00 1.18 11.72
CA GLY A 45 -2.75 2.21 12.43
C GLY A 45 -2.74 3.54 11.72
N PRO A 46 -3.31 4.58 12.34
CA PRO A 46 -3.37 5.90 11.73
C PRO A 46 -1.99 6.56 11.72
N PHE A 47 -1.71 7.28 10.65
CA PHE A 47 -0.48 8.01 10.49
C PHE A 47 -0.78 9.39 9.90
N ARG A 48 -0.17 10.43 10.46
CA ARG A 48 -0.45 11.81 10.08
C ARG A 48 -0.31 12.03 8.57
N GLY A 49 -1.38 12.53 7.95
CA GLY A 49 -1.40 12.88 6.53
C GLY A 49 -1.69 11.70 5.59
N TYR A 50 -1.77 10.48 6.10
CA TYR A 50 -1.96 9.28 5.28
C TYR A 50 -3.23 8.48 5.64
N GLY A 51 -3.91 8.82 6.73
CA GLY A 51 -5.00 8.01 7.25
C GLY A 51 -4.46 6.73 7.88
N ASN A 52 -5.15 5.62 7.70
CA ASN A 52 -4.64 4.34 8.19
C ASN A 52 -3.61 3.78 7.23
N ILE A 53 -2.48 3.35 7.79
CA ILE A 53 -1.42 2.72 7.01
C ILE A 53 -1.07 1.35 7.59
N ILE A 54 -0.54 0.50 6.72
CA ILE A 54 0.03 -0.80 7.10
C ILE A 54 1.42 -0.86 6.48
N ILE A 55 2.42 -1.22 7.29
CA ILE A 55 3.78 -1.44 6.81
C ILE A 55 4.11 -2.91 7.02
N ILE A 56 4.56 -3.58 5.95
CA ILE A 56 4.87 -5.00 5.95
C ILE A 56 6.32 -5.18 5.54
N GLU A 57 7.07 -5.92 6.35
CA GLU A 57 8.44 -6.31 6.03
C GLU A 57 8.42 -7.66 5.34
N HIS A 58 8.99 -7.72 4.13
CA HIS A 58 8.98 -8.92 3.28
C HIS A 58 10.26 -9.74 3.32
N GLY A 59 11.25 -9.31 4.10
CA GLY A 59 12.57 -9.92 4.08
C GLY A 59 13.45 -9.34 2.98
N GLU A 60 14.75 -9.69 2.97
CA GLU A 60 15.72 -9.25 1.97
C GLU A 60 15.75 -7.72 1.76
N HIS A 61 15.46 -6.96 2.85
CA HIS A 61 15.47 -5.50 2.87
C HIS A 61 14.32 -4.84 2.12
N TYR A 62 13.26 -5.60 1.79
CA TYR A 62 12.06 -5.05 1.16
C TYR A 62 10.95 -4.78 2.16
N MET A 63 10.25 -3.67 1.97
CA MET A 63 9.08 -3.30 2.75
C MET A 63 8.00 -2.71 1.86
N SER A 64 6.74 -3.00 2.17
CA SER A 64 5.59 -2.36 1.55
C SER A 64 4.91 -1.42 2.54
N LEU A 65 4.46 -0.26 2.05
CA LEU A 65 3.61 0.67 2.80
C LEU A 65 2.31 0.82 2.03
N LEU A 66 1.19 0.55 2.69
CA LEU A 66 -0.14 0.70 2.10
C LEU A 66 -0.91 1.73 2.90
N ALA A 67 -1.45 2.75 2.24
CA ALA A 67 -2.12 3.87 2.89
C ALA A 67 -3.48 4.16 2.27
N GLY A 68 -4.37 4.78 3.04
CA GLY A 68 -5.69 5.15 2.59
C GLY A 68 -6.79 4.16 2.99
N LEU A 69 -6.48 3.18 3.84
CA LEU A 69 -7.46 2.21 4.30
C LEU A 69 -8.45 2.83 5.29
N ASN A 70 -9.69 2.38 5.23
CA ASN A 70 -10.70 2.75 6.23
C ASN A 70 -10.58 1.89 7.49
N SER A 71 -10.35 0.59 7.31
CA SER A 71 -10.20 -0.34 8.42
C SER A 71 -9.01 -1.26 8.20
N ILE A 72 -8.44 -1.71 9.31
CA ILE A 72 -7.27 -2.59 9.34
C ILE A 72 -7.68 -3.90 10.00
N ASP A 73 -7.41 -5.02 9.33
CA ASP A 73 -7.76 -6.36 9.80
C ASP A 73 -6.54 -7.19 10.19
N CYS A 74 -5.40 -6.54 10.43
CA CYS A 74 -4.18 -7.21 10.86
C CYS A 74 -3.55 -6.47 12.03
N GLU A 75 -2.61 -7.13 12.71
CA GLU A 75 -1.94 -6.59 13.88
C GLU A 75 -0.42 -6.62 13.70
N VAL A 76 0.27 -5.70 14.38
CA VAL A 76 1.74 -5.68 14.41
C VAL A 76 2.24 -7.02 14.93
N GLY A 77 3.22 -7.60 14.22
CA GLY A 77 3.79 -8.90 14.54
C GLY A 77 3.13 -10.05 13.81
N GLN A 78 1.98 -9.83 13.19
CA GLN A 78 1.29 -10.88 12.44
C GLN A 78 2.07 -11.23 11.17
N MET A 79 2.21 -12.54 10.92
CA MET A 79 2.81 -13.04 9.69
C MET A 79 1.73 -13.21 8.64
N LEU A 80 1.99 -12.68 7.45
CA LEU A 80 1.04 -12.67 6.34
C LEU A 80 1.56 -13.46 5.16
N LEU A 81 0.64 -14.10 4.43
CA LEU A 81 0.93 -14.68 3.12
C LEU A 81 0.44 -13.72 2.04
N ALA A 82 1.06 -13.77 0.87
CA ALA A 82 0.63 -13.00 -0.29
C ALA A 82 -0.86 -13.29 -0.57
N GLY A 83 -1.63 -12.23 -0.80
CA GLY A 83 -3.07 -12.34 -1.04
C GLY A 83 -3.94 -12.42 0.20
N GLU A 84 -3.35 -12.47 1.39
CA GLU A 84 -4.12 -12.51 2.63
C GLU A 84 -4.78 -11.16 2.90
N PRO A 85 -6.08 -11.12 3.27
CA PRO A 85 -6.78 -9.86 3.54
C PRO A 85 -6.19 -9.12 4.72
N ILE A 86 -5.97 -7.81 4.57
CA ILE A 86 -5.38 -6.98 5.62
C ILE A 86 -6.21 -5.75 5.98
N GLY A 87 -7.25 -5.42 5.19
CA GLY A 87 -8.12 -4.30 5.49
C GLY A 87 -9.10 -4.00 4.38
N GLN A 88 -9.82 -2.90 4.54
CA GLN A 88 -10.81 -2.45 3.57
C GLN A 88 -10.65 -0.98 3.26
N MET A 89 -10.98 -0.63 2.01
CA MET A 89 -11.01 0.75 1.56
C MET A 89 -12.26 1.47 2.07
N PRO A 90 -12.25 2.81 2.09
CA PRO A 90 -13.41 3.58 2.49
C PRO A 90 -14.61 3.36 1.56
N LYS A 91 -15.79 3.61 2.09
CA LYS A 91 -17.02 3.66 1.30
C LYS A 91 -17.06 5.01 0.57
N SER A 92 -16.44 5.06 -0.60
CA SER A 92 -16.29 6.29 -1.38
C SER A 92 -16.07 5.95 -2.84
N ALA A 93 -16.65 6.76 -3.73
CA ALA A 93 -16.37 6.67 -5.17
C ALA A 93 -14.95 7.15 -5.50
N GLU A 94 -14.31 7.85 -4.56
CA GLU A 94 -12.96 8.41 -4.71
C GLU A 94 -11.89 7.59 -3.98
N ALA A 95 -12.20 6.36 -3.60
CA ALA A 95 -11.26 5.53 -2.83
C ALA A 95 -9.99 5.27 -3.64
N LYS A 96 -8.83 5.56 -3.02
CA LYS A 96 -7.52 5.35 -3.62
C LYS A 96 -6.61 4.69 -2.60
N LEU A 97 -5.98 3.59 -3.01
CA LEU A 97 -4.96 2.92 -2.21
C LEU A 97 -3.60 3.41 -2.67
N TYR A 98 -2.83 3.98 -1.77
CA TYR A 98 -1.45 4.37 -2.03
C TYR A 98 -0.52 3.25 -1.61
N VAL A 99 0.40 2.87 -2.48
CA VAL A 99 1.34 1.77 -2.23
C VAL A 99 2.76 2.23 -2.51
N GLU A 100 3.63 2.09 -1.51
CA GLU A 100 5.08 2.23 -1.70
C GLU A 100 5.73 0.87 -1.54
N LEU A 101 6.75 0.61 -2.33
CA LEU A 101 7.66 -0.50 -2.13
C LEU A 101 9.04 0.08 -1.90
N ARG A 102 9.72 -0.37 -0.86
CA ARG A 102 11.06 0.13 -0.49
C ARG A 102 12.04 -1.00 -0.40
N GLU A 103 13.23 -0.73 -0.92
CA GLU A 103 14.41 -1.60 -0.77
C GLU A 103 15.47 -0.81 -0.02
N ASP A 104 15.93 -1.31 1.13
CA ASP A 104 16.90 -0.61 2.00
C ASP A 104 16.45 0.81 2.33
N SER A 105 15.17 1.00 2.64
CA SER A 105 14.54 2.28 2.98
C SER A 105 14.47 3.27 1.80
N ARG A 106 14.77 2.86 0.59
CA ARG A 106 14.64 3.68 -0.62
C ARG A 106 13.40 3.26 -1.41
N PRO A 107 12.54 4.20 -1.81
CA PRO A 107 11.39 3.87 -2.65
C PRO A 107 11.86 3.32 -4.00
N ILE A 108 11.18 2.28 -4.47
CA ILE A 108 11.41 1.71 -5.81
C ILE A 108 10.05 1.60 -6.50
N ASP A 109 10.07 1.39 -7.82
CA ASP A 109 8.85 1.30 -8.62
C ASP A 109 8.10 0.01 -8.31
N PRO A 110 6.91 0.07 -7.67
CA PRO A 110 6.16 -1.13 -7.33
C PRO A 110 5.56 -1.85 -8.53
N GLU A 111 5.32 -1.16 -9.64
CA GLU A 111 4.69 -1.77 -10.81
C GLU A 111 5.47 -2.95 -11.36
N ALA A 112 6.80 -2.88 -11.30
CA ALA A 112 7.67 -3.96 -11.75
C ALA A 112 7.47 -5.24 -10.94
N TRP A 113 6.96 -5.12 -9.71
CA TRP A 113 6.74 -6.24 -8.80
C TRP A 113 5.31 -6.74 -8.80
N PHE A 114 4.34 -5.84 -9.01
CA PHE A 114 2.91 -6.18 -8.95
C PHE A 114 2.33 -6.65 -10.28
N ALA A 115 2.95 -6.32 -11.37
CA ALA A 115 2.44 -6.62 -12.72
C ALA A 115 2.70 -8.05 -13.17
N LYS A 116 3.21 -8.90 -12.29
CA LYS A 116 3.57 -10.27 -12.63
C LYS A 116 2.58 -11.30 -12.15
#